data_10e986def17b00158ccf1a80f7eb4827
#
_entry.id   10e986def17b00158ccf1a80f7eb4827
#
_cell.length_a   1.000
_cell.length_b   1.000
_cell.length_c   1.000
_cell.angle_alpha   90.00
_cell.angle_beta   90.00
_cell.angle_gamma   90.00
#
_symmetry.space_group_name_H-M   'P 1'
#
loop_
_entity.id
_entity.type
_entity.pdbx_description
1 polymer ?
#
loop_
_entity_poly.entity_id
_entity_poly.type
_entity_poly.pdbx_seq_one_letter_code
_entity_poly.pdbx_strand_id
1 'polypeptide(L)'
;MQFRRIDPTPFTLKEFLQPFTLFKYPSVVVPTIAYSIIFGFCSVLLTVEIPQLFLPKFHFDPQAIGLQFVSIIIGTVLGEQLGGRFSDWFMGHRHKQIGRKPAPEHRLWLSYIGYTLVVVGFIIFCVQLENITTYNVTPVVGVAIAAAGNQIITTTLVTYAIDCHVEQSGSIGVFVNLVRSTWGFIGPFW
;
A
#
# COMPACT_ATOMS: atom_id res chain seq x y z
N MET A 1 12.80 4.61 -34.02
CA MET A 1 11.90 3.62 -33.38
C MET A 1 10.47 4.06 -33.64
N GLN A 2 9.69 3.30 -34.40
CA GLN A 2 8.26 3.58 -34.55
C GLN A 2 7.53 2.97 -33.36
N PHE A 3 6.98 3.80 -32.48
CA PHE A 3 6.07 3.35 -31.43
C PHE A 3 4.73 2.93 -32.08
N ARG A 4 4.64 1.68 -32.50
CA ARG A 4 3.40 1.12 -33.02
C ARG A 4 2.53 0.76 -31.85
N ARG A 5 1.34 1.33 -31.75
CA ARG A 5 0.32 0.97 -30.75
C ARG A 5 0.01 -0.52 -30.86
N ILE A 6 0.01 -1.20 -29.73
CA ILE A 6 -0.30 -2.65 -29.66
C ILE A 6 -1.78 -2.87 -29.97
N ASP A 7 -2.64 -1.96 -29.53
CA ASP A 7 -4.08 -1.97 -29.84
C ASP A 7 -4.43 -0.76 -30.74
N PRO A 8 -4.90 -0.99 -31.97
CA PRO A 8 -5.25 0.08 -32.91
C PRO A 8 -6.62 0.73 -32.63
N THR A 9 -7.40 0.25 -31.66
CA THR A 9 -8.73 0.81 -31.35
C THR A 9 -8.63 2.26 -30.86
N PRO A 10 -9.48 3.17 -31.35
CA PRO A 10 -9.49 4.55 -30.87
C PRO A 10 -9.96 4.60 -29.42
N PHE A 11 -9.30 5.42 -28.56
CA PHE A 11 -9.78 5.66 -27.22
C PHE A 11 -11.18 6.27 -27.24
N THR A 12 -12.12 5.56 -26.65
CA THR A 12 -13.49 6.06 -26.47
C THR A 12 -13.61 6.79 -25.13
N LEU A 13 -14.37 7.87 -25.10
CA LEU A 13 -14.68 8.61 -23.86
C LEU A 13 -15.27 7.66 -22.79
N LYS A 14 -15.96 6.61 -23.23
CA LYS A 14 -16.51 5.58 -22.36
C LYS A 14 -15.43 4.82 -21.58
N GLU A 15 -14.31 4.50 -22.22
CA GLU A 15 -13.17 3.81 -21.55
C GLU A 15 -12.50 4.73 -20.52
N PHE A 16 -12.41 6.03 -20.82
CA PHE A 16 -11.89 7.01 -19.87
C PHE A 16 -12.78 7.17 -18.64
N LEU A 17 -14.10 7.08 -18.80
CA LEU A 17 -15.07 7.18 -17.71
C LEU A 17 -15.34 5.86 -16.99
N GLN A 18 -14.86 4.75 -17.52
CA GLN A 18 -15.06 3.42 -16.94
C GLN A 18 -14.61 3.29 -15.48
N PRO A 19 -13.46 3.85 -15.02
CA PRO A 19 -13.07 3.81 -13.61
C PRO A 19 -14.12 4.41 -12.68
N PHE A 20 -14.82 5.47 -13.10
CA PHE A 20 -15.88 6.09 -12.28
C PHE A 20 -17.12 5.21 -12.11
N THR A 21 -17.35 4.26 -13.02
CA THR A 21 -18.46 3.31 -12.85
C THR A 21 -18.23 2.32 -11.72
N LEU A 22 -16.95 2.15 -11.29
CA LEU A 22 -16.58 1.26 -10.21
C LEU A 22 -17.07 1.71 -8.83
N PHE A 23 -17.49 2.98 -8.67
CA PHE A 23 -18.14 3.44 -7.44
C PHE A 23 -19.45 2.67 -7.11
N LYS A 24 -20.01 1.95 -8.08
CA LYS A 24 -21.21 1.11 -7.87
C LYS A 24 -20.91 -0.21 -7.17
N TYR A 25 -19.65 -0.64 -7.16
CA TYR A 25 -19.25 -1.96 -6.65
C TYR A 25 -18.62 -1.85 -5.26
N PRO A 26 -19.33 -2.19 -4.18
CA PRO A 26 -18.78 -2.17 -2.81
C PRO A 26 -17.53 -3.04 -2.66
N SER A 27 -17.43 -4.14 -3.42
CA SER A 27 -16.26 -5.04 -3.45
C SER A 27 -14.98 -4.37 -3.94
N VAL A 28 -15.08 -3.25 -4.66
CA VAL A 28 -13.94 -2.43 -5.10
C VAL A 28 -13.76 -1.21 -4.21
N VAL A 29 -14.86 -0.52 -3.89
CA VAL A 29 -14.83 0.75 -3.14
C VAL A 29 -14.33 0.56 -1.71
N VAL A 30 -14.85 -0.42 -0.97
CA VAL A 30 -14.49 -0.64 0.44
C VAL A 30 -13.00 -0.98 0.60
N PRO A 31 -12.42 -1.95 -0.13
CA PRO A 31 -10.98 -2.22 -0.06
C PRO A 31 -10.14 -1.02 -0.50
N THR A 32 -10.58 -0.28 -1.52
CA THR A 32 -9.85 0.90 -2.01
C THR A 32 -9.79 2.00 -0.95
N ILE A 33 -10.90 2.30 -0.26
CA ILE A 33 -10.92 3.29 0.82
C ILE A 33 -10.03 2.82 1.97
N ALA A 34 -10.17 1.58 2.42
CA ALA A 34 -9.35 1.03 3.49
C ALA A 34 -7.86 1.11 3.17
N TYR A 35 -7.47 0.74 1.95
CA TYR A 35 -6.10 0.89 1.46
C TYR A 35 -5.65 2.36 1.42
N SER A 36 -6.49 3.26 0.91
CA SER A 36 -6.13 4.68 0.76
C SER A 36 -5.85 5.36 2.10
N ILE A 37 -6.60 5.00 3.15
CA ILE A 37 -6.37 5.48 4.51
C ILE A 37 -4.98 5.05 4.99
N ILE A 38 -4.66 3.76 4.90
CA ILE A 38 -3.37 3.23 5.32
C ILE A 38 -2.22 3.84 4.49
N PHE A 39 -2.40 3.99 3.19
CA PHE A 39 -1.43 4.65 2.31
C PHE A 39 -1.17 6.10 2.75
N GLY A 40 -2.20 6.86 3.12
CA GLY A 40 -2.07 8.21 3.63
C GLY A 40 -1.16 8.26 4.86
N PHE A 41 -1.38 7.38 5.83
CA PHE A 41 -0.55 7.31 7.02
C PHE A 41 0.85 6.74 6.75
N CYS A 42 0.98 5.60 6.10
CA CYS A 42 2.26 4.90 5.94
C CYS A 42 3.17 5.49 4.86
N SER A 43 2.64 6.11 3.83
CA SER A 43 3.46 6.66 2.75
C SER A 43 3.52 8.17 2.81
N VAL A 44 2.37 8.86 2.86
CA VAL A 44 2.35 10.32 2.80
C VAL A 44 2.81 10.92 4.11
N LEU A 45 2.19 10.53 5.24
CA LEU A 45 2.53 11.09 6.55
C LEU A 45 4.00 10.82 6.91
N LEU A 46 4.47 9.56 6.82
CA LEU A 46 5.87 9.24 7.13
C LEU A 46 6.86 9.99 6.23
N THR A 47 6.53 10.18 4.94
CA THR A 47 7.40 10.93 4.02
C THR A 47 7.53 12.40 4.44
N VAL A 48 6.49 12.99 5.00
CA VAL A 48 6.48 14.37 5.49
C VAL A 48 7.10 14.46 6.88
N GLU A 49 6.75 13.57 7.79
CA GLU A 49 7.16 13.61 9.20
C GLU A 49 8.64 13.29 9.41
N ILE A 50 9.22 12.37 8.64
CA ILE A 50 10.64 12.04 8.79
C ILE A 50 11.53 13.27 8.66
N PRO A 51 11.48 14.08 7.59
CA PRO A 51 12.28 15.30 7.50
C PRO A 51 11.94 16.32 8.59
N GLN A 52 10.66 16.52 8.90
CA GLN A 52 10.21 17.52 9.85
C GLN A 52 10.65 17.23 11.28
N LEU A 53 10.72 15.95 11.67
CA LEU A 53 11.08 15.54 13.03
C LEU A 53 12.58 15.30 13.20
N PHE A 54 13.24 14.71 12.18
CA PHE A 54 14.65 14.34 12.29
C PHE A 54 15.58 15.56 12.08
N LEU A 55 15.20 16.52 11.23
CA LEU A 55 16.02 17.70 10.97
C LEU A 55 16.24 18.56 12.21
N PRO A 56 15.22 18.99 12.97
CA PRO A 56 15.42 19.79 14.18
C PRO A 56 15.97 18.98 15.34
N LYS A 57 15.61 17.67 15.45
CA LYS A 57 15.98 16.86 16.62
C LYS A 57 17.42 16.35 16.56
N PHE A 58 17.90 15.96 15.38
CA PHE A 58 19.21 15.36 15.20
C PHE A 58 20.17 16.19 14.35
N HIS A 59 19.74 17.37 13.88
CA HIS A 59 20.52 18.27 13.00
C HIS A 59 21.09 17.55 11.76
N PHE A 60 20.27 16.70 11.13
CA PHE A 60 20.68 15.91 9.99
C PHE A 60 20.84 16.76 8.74
N ASP A 61 21.90 16.47 7.97
CA ASP A 61 22.03 16.94 6.61
C ASP A 61 20.97 16.29 5.69
N PRO A 62 20.59 16.93 4.57
CA PRO A 62 19.65 16.38 3.60
C PRO A 62 20.01 14.96 3.13
N GLN A 63 21.29 14.65 3.03
CA GLN A 63 21.79 13.32 2.67
C GLN A 63 21.46 12.27 3.75
N ALA A 64 21.65 12.63 5.02
CA ALA A 64 21.36 11.74 6.14
C ALA A 64 19.83 11.48 6.23
N ILE A 65 19.01 12.49 5.94
CA ILE A 65 17.56 12.33 5.86
C ILE A 65 17.19 11.38 4.71
N GLY A 66 17.80 11.54 3.55
CA GLY A 66 17.59 10.65 2.40
C GLY A 66 17.86 9.18 2.72
N LEU A 67 18.89 8.89 3.55
CA LEU A 67 19.24 7.54 3.98
C LEU A 67 18.14 6.91 4.87
N GLN A 68 17.34 7.70 5.58
CA GLN A 68 16.24 7.18 6.39
C GLN A 68 15.15 6.52 5.52
N PHE A 69 14.94 7.02 4.30
CA PHE A 69 13.98 6.46 3.36
C PHE A 69 14.37 5.08 2.82
N VAL A 70 15.63 4.68 2.94
CA VAL A 70 16.08 3.32 2.58
C VAL A 70 15.30 2.27 3.39
N SER A 71 14.92 2.57 4.61
CA SER A 71 14.08 1.69 5.43
C SER A 71 12.72 1.41 4.81
N ILE A 72 12.10 2.41 4.21
CA ILE A 72 10.81 2.27 3.49
C ILE A 72 11.01 1.35 2.28
N ILE A 73 12.10 1.52 1.54
CA ILE A 73 12.42 0.68 0.37
C ILE A 73 12.58 -0.78 0.81
N ILE A 74 13.38 -1.03 1.84
CA ILE A 74 13.59 -2.38 2.36
C ILE A 74 12.25 -2.97 2.85
N GLY A 75 11.49 -2.20 3.63
CA GLY A 75 10.19 -2.62 4.14
C GLY A 75 9.20 -2.97 3.02
N THR A 76 9.09 -2.13 2.01
CA THR A 76 8.17 -2.38 0.87
C THR A 76 8.60 -3.60 0.05
N VAL A 77 9.88 -3.78 -0.22
CA VAL A 77 10.39 -4.97 -0.95
C VAL A 77 10.10 -6.25 -0.17
N LEU A 78 10.36 -6.27 1.13
CA LEU A 78 10.05 -7.42 1.98
C LEU A 78 8.54 -7.66 2.07
N GLY A 79 7.76 -6.61 2.23
CA GLY A 79 6.30 -6.67 2.28
C GLY A 79 5.68 -7.21 0.99
N GLU A 80 6.20 -6.81 -0.18
CA GLU A 80 5.76 -7.33 -1.48
C GLU A 80 6.03 -8.83 -1.63
N GLN A 81 7.26 -9.26 -1.28
CA GLN A 81 7.64 -10.67 -1.37
C GLN A 81 6.80 -11.54 -0.40
N LEU A 82 6.58 -11.05 0.81
CA LEU A 82 5.77 -11.75 1.81
C LEU A 82 4.29 -11.74 1.42
N GLY A 83 3.73 -10.58 1.08
CA GLY A 83 2.33 -10.41 0.73
C GLY A 83 1.93 -11.22 -0.50
N GLY A 84 2.72 -11.15 -1.58
CA GLY A 84 2.45 -11.88 -2.83
C GLY A 84 2.55 -13.39 -2.63
N ARG A 85 3.73 -13.89 -2.27
CA ARG A 85 3.99 -15.34 -2.14
C ARG A 85 3.14 -16.00 -1.06
N PHE A 86 2.96 -15.33 0.08
CA PHE A 86 2.17 -15.88 1.19
C PHE A 86 0.68 -15.90 0.84
N SER A 87 0.18 -14.88 0.13
CA SER A 87 -1.19 -14.85 -0.37
C SER A 87 -1.46 -16.00 -1.34
N ASP A 88 -0.56 -16.24 -2.29
CA ASP A 88 -0.72 -17.30 -3.28
C ASP A 88 -0.60 -18.69 -2.64
N TRP A 89 0.34 -18.86 -1.71
CA TRP A 89 0.47 -20.09 -0.93
C TRP A 89 -0.80 -20.38 -0.10
N PHE A 90 -1.32 -19.36 0.58
CA PHE A 90 -2.54 -19.47 1.40
C PHE A 90 -3.76 -19.87 0.55
N MET A 91 -3.94 -19.20 -0.60
CA MET A 91 -5.02 -19.51 -1.52
C MET A 91 -4.85 -20.91 -2.14
N GLY A 92 -3.62 -21.32 -2.47
CA GLY A 92 -3.31 -22.67 -2.95
C GLY A 92 -3.59 -23.77 -1.92
N HIS A 93 -3.27 -23.51 -0.65
CA HIS A 93 -3.56 -24.44 0.44
C HIS A 93 -5.08 -24.59 0.65
N ARG A 94 -5.81 -23.49 0.64
CA ARG A 94 -7.28 -23.49 0.73
C ARG A 94 -7.93 -24.19 -0.47
N HIS A 95 -7.39 -24.02 -1.67
CA HIS A 95 -7.86 -24.72 -2.86
C HIS A 95 -7.78 -26.23 -2.71
N LYS A 96 -6.67 -26.74 -2.17
CA LYS A 96 -6.47 -28.17 -1.89
C LYS A 96 -7.45 -28.72 -0.84
N GLN A 97 -7.79 -27.93 0.18
CA GLN A 97 -8.71 -28.33 1.23
C GLN A 97 -10.17 -28.38 0.76
N ILE A 98 -10.59 -27.42 -0.07
CA ILE A 98 -12.00 -27.24 -0.44
C ILE A 98 -12.33 -28.00 -1.74
N GLY A 99 -11.32 -28.38 -2.56
CA GLY A 99 -11.49 -29.05 -3.86
C GLY A 99 -12.10 -28.18 -4.96
N ARG A 100 -12.31 -26.87 -4.69
CA ARG A 100 -12.80 -25.87 -5.63
C ARG A 100 -12.04 -24.55 -5.47
N LYS A 101 -12.14 -23.64 -6.43
CA LYS A 101 -11.53 -22.31 -6.31
C LYS A 101 -12.05 -21.63 -5.04
N PRO A 102 -11.17 -21.24 -4.10
CA PRO A 102 -11.59 -20.53 -2.90
C PRO A 102 -12.18 -19.17 -3.27
N ALA A 103 -13.12 -18.70 -2.48
CA ALA A 103 -13.72 -17.39 -2.66
C ALA A 103 -12.65 -16.29 -2.44
N PRO A 104 -12.70 -15.17 -3.22
CA PRO A 104 -11.72 -14.07 -3.12
C PRO A 104 -11.60 -13.49 -1.71
N GLU A 105 -12.69 -13.56 -0.93
CA GLU A 105 -12.77 -13.05 0.45
C GLU A 105 -11.74 -13.68 1.39
N HIS A 106 -11.27 -14.88 1.08
CA HIS A 106 -10.23 -15.53 1.88
C HIS A 106 -8.90 -14.77 1.86
N ARG A 107 -8.64 -13.97 0.81
CA ARG A 107 -7.46 -13.10 0.77
C ARG A 107 -7.52 -12.00 1.82
N LEU A 108 -8.71 -11.50 2.16
CA LEU A 108 -8.87 -10.42 3.12
C LEU A 108 -8.32 -10.77 4.52
N TRP A 109 -8.27 -12.06 4.87
CA TRP A 109 -7.67 -12.48 6.14
C TRP A 109 -6.18 -12.11 6.26
N LEU A 110 -5.46 -12.09 5.13
CA LEU A 110 -4.05 -11.68 5.13
C LEU A 110 -3.87 -10.19 5.40
N SER A 111 -4.84 -9.35 5.04
CA SER A 111 -4.77 -7.91 5.29
C SER A 111 -4.69 -7.60 6.80
N TYR A 112 -5.29 -8.45 7.68
CA TYR A 112 -5.18 -8.27 9.13
C TYR A 112 -3.75 -8.35 9.63
N ILE A 113 -2.91 -9.22 9.03
CA ILE A 113 -1.47 -9.29 9.34
C ILE A 113 -0.81 -7.96 8.94
N GLY A 114 -1.13 -7.45 7.76
CA GLY A 114 -0.63 -6.16 7.30
C GLY A 114 -1.04 -5.01 8.24
N TYR A 115 -2.31 -4.94 8.65
CA TYR A 115 -2.79 -3.93 9.60
C TYR A 115 -2.06 -4.01 10.94
N THR A 116 -1.84 -5.20 11.47
CA THR A 116 -1.10 -5.39 12.73
C THR A 116 0.34 -4.89 12.60
N LEU A 117 1.03 -5.20 11.49
CA LEU A 117 2.38 -4.72 11.24
C LEU A 117 2.44 -3.19 11.11
N VAL A 118 1.45 -2.57 10.47
CA VAL A 118 1.36 -1.11 10.37
C VAL A 118 1.25 -0.50 11.74
N VAL A 119 0.31 -0.95 12.58
CA VAL A 119 0.11 -0.42 13.93
C VAL A 119 1.35 -0.59 14.80
N VAL A 120 1.94 -1.79 14.81
CA VAL A 120 3.17 -2.07 15.56
C VAL A 120 4.33 -1.19 15.09
N GLY A 121 4.51 -1.06 13.78
CA GLY A 121 5.56 -0.22 13.19
C GLY A 121 5.41 1.26 13.59
N PHE A 122 4.18 1.79 13.56
CA PHE A 122 3.91 3.17 14.03
C PHE A 122 4.16 3.35 15.51
N ILE A 123 3.72 2.42 16.35
CA ILE A 123 3.99 2.48 17.80
C ILE A 123 5.49 2.53 18.05
N ILE A 124 6.27 1.65 17.39
CA ILE A 124 7.72 1.64 17.53
C ILE A 124 8.30 2.99 17.07
N PHE A 125 7.87 3.51 15.92
CA PHE A 125 8.35 4.80 15.41
C PHE A 125 8.08 5.93 16.40
N CYS A 126 6.83 6.11 16.84
CA CYS A 126 6.43 7.21 17.73
C CYS A 126 7.10 7.12 19.11
N VAL A 127 7.03 5.95 19.76
CA VAL A 127 7.58 5.75 21.11
C VAL A 127 9.09 5.91 21.12
N GLN A 128 9.77 5.34 20.13
CA GLN A 128 11.23 5.47 20.06
C GLN A 128 11.65 6.90 19.72
N LEU A 129 10.94 7.55 18.79
CA LEU A 129 11.25 8.92 18.44
C LEU A 129 11.10 9.88 19.63
N GLU A 130 10.10 9.67 20.50
CA GLU A 130 9.91 10.46 21.71
C GLU A 130 11.03 10.24 22.73
N ASN A 131 11.39 9.00 22.99
CA ASN A 131 12.32 8.62 24.06
C ASN A 131 13.81 8.82 23.73
N ILE A 132 14.17 8.91 22.45
CA ILE A 132 15.57 9.00 22.02
C ILE A 132 16.04 10.45 21.99
N THR A 133 17.11 10.75 22.70
CA THR A 133 17.82 12.04 22.67
C THR A 133 19.00 12.04 21.68
N THR A 134 19.62 10.89 21.51
CA THR A 134 20.72 10.70 20.55
C THR A 134 20.28 9.76 19.46
N TYR A 135 20.64 10.04 18.20
CA TYR A 135 20.21 9.22 17.06
C TYR A 135 20.46 7.72 17.27
N ASN A 136 19.43 6.94 17.02
CA ASN A 136 19.46 5.47 16.98
C ASN A 136 18.62 5.01 15.77
N VAL A 137 18.90 3.82 15.27
CA VAL A 137 18.22 3.23 14.10
C VAL A 137 16.82 2.71 14.43
N THR A 138 16.48 2.57 15.71
CA THR A 138 15.23 1.92 16.13
C THR A 138 13.95 2.54 15.58
N PRO A 139 13.76 3.88 15.53
CA PRO A 139 12.59 4.49 14.90
C PRO A 139 12.46 4.11 13.42
N VAL A 140 13.59 4.05 12.73
CA VAL A 140 13.66 3.74 11.30
C VAL A 140 13.28 2.27 11.01
N VAL A 141 13.59 1.36 11.95
CA VAL A 141 13.10 -0.03 11.90
C VAL A 141 11.58 -0.08 12.03
N GLY A 142 10.99 0.76 12.89
CA GLY A 142 9.53 0.91 12.99
C GLY A 142 8.91 1.33 11.65
N VAL A 143 9.52 2.30 10.97
CA VAL A 143 9.10 2.73 9.63
C VAL A 143 9.17 1.58 8.62
N ALA A 144 10.24 0.77 8.63
CA ALA A 144 10.37 -0.38 7.74
C ALA A 144 9.26 -1.43 7.97
N ILE A 145 8.92 -1.70 9.24
CA ILE A 145 7.84 -2.62 9.59
C ILE A 145 6.49 -2.08 9.11
N ALA A 146 6.21 -0.79 9.32
CA ALA A 146 4.98 -0.16 8.85
C ALA A 146 4.89 -0.18 7.32
N ALA A 147 5.99 0.09 6.62
CA ALA A 147 6.06 0.02 5.16
C ALA A 147 5.81 -1.41 4.62
N ALA A 148 6.37 -2.43 5.28
CA ALA A 148 6.10 -3.83 4.94
C ALA A 148 4.62 -4.18 5.14
N GLY A 149 4.01 -3.76 6.24
CA GLY A 149 2.58 -3.95 6.50
C GLY A 149 1.71 -3.26 5.45
N ASN A 150 2.01 -2.01 5.10
CA ASN A 150 1.32 -1.26 4.04
C ASN A 150 1.38 -1.99 2.70
N GLN A 151 2.53 -2.56 2.34
CA GLN A 151 2.68 -3.29 1.08
C GLN A 151 1.89 -4.60 1.06
N ILE A 152 1.85 -5.33 2.16
CA ILE A 152 1.01 -6.53 2.30
C ILE A 152 -0.48 -6.18 2.12
N ILE A 153 -0.94 -5.09 2.74
CA ILE A 153 -2.32 -4.59 2.59
C ILE A 153 -2.60 -4.22 1.13
N THR A 154 -1.69 -3.46 0.51
CA THR A 154 -1.81 -3.04 -0.90
C THR A 154 -2.01 -4.24 -1.81
N THR A 155 -1.09 -5.19 -1.76
CA THR A 155 -1.11 -6.40 -2.61
C THR A 155 -2.39 -7.19 -2.37
N THR A 156 -2.78 -7.39 -1.11
CA THR A 156 -3.96 -8.19 -0.75
C THR A 156 -5.27 -7.53 -1.20
N LEU A 157 -5.48 -6.25 -0.90
CA LEU A 157 -6.74 -5.56 -1.19
C LEU A 157 -6.92 -5.26 -2.67
N VAL A 158 -5.85 -4.88 -3.37
CA VAL A 158 -5.89 -4.63 -4.82
C VAL A 158 -6.14 -5.93 -5.56
N THR A 159 -5.46 -7.01 -5.20
CA THR A 159 -5.68 -8.32 -5.83
C THR A 159 -7.09 -8.84 -5.55
N TYR A 160 -7.63 -8.64 -4.34
CA TYR A 160 -9.02 -8.99 -4.03
C TYR A 160 -10.00 -8.25 -4.95
N ALA A 161 -9.84 -6.94 -5.11
CA ALA A 161 -10.70 -6.14 -6.00
C ALA A 161 -10.64 -6.63 -7.46
N ILE A 162 -9.44 -6.98 -7.94
CA ILE A 162 -9.24 -7.53 -9.29
C ILE A 162 -9.88 -8.91 -9.41
N ASP A 163 -9.71 -9.80 -8.42
CA ASP A 163 -10.30 -11.15 -8.44
C ASP A 163 -11.82 -11.11 -8.49
N CYS A 164 -12.45 -10.09 -7.89
CA CYS A 164 -13.91 -9.88 -7.97
C CYS A 164 -14.39 -9.43 -9.35
N HIS A 165 -13.56 -8.69 -10.12
CA HIS A 165 -13.93 -8.08 -11.39
C HIS A 165 -12.78 -8.17 -12.41
N VAL A 166 -12.39 -9.38 -12.79
CA VAL A 166 -11.23 -9.67 -13.65
C VAL A 166 -11.28 -8.92 -14.99
N GLU A 167 -12.47 -8.81 -15.59
CA GLU A 167 -12.67 -8.12 -16.89
C GLU A 167 -12.35 -6.62 -16.84
N GLN A 168 -12.36 -6.01 -15.65
CA GLN A 168 -12.15 -4.59 -15.44
C GLN A 168 -10.84 -4.29 -14.67
N SER A 169 -9.90 -5.21 -14.66
CA SER A 169 -8.66 -5.11 -13.88
C SER A 169 -7.87 -3.82 -14.12
N GLY A 170 -7.76 -3.38 -15.38
CA GLY A 170 -7.11 -2.12 -15.74
C GLY A 170 -7.81 -0.91 -15.15
N SER A 171 -9.15 -0.87 -15.24
CA SER A 171 -9.96 0.22 -14.68
C SER A 171 -9.91 0.26 -13.15
N ILE A 172 -9.82 -0.89 -12.48
CA ILE A 172 -9.64 -1.00 -11.03
C ILE A 172 -8.31 -0.39 -10.62
N GLY A 173 -7.21 -0.67 -11.32
CA GLY A 173 -5.92 -0.07 -11.05
C GLY A 173 -5.95 1.46 -11.13
N VAL A 174 -6.58 2.01 -12.16
CA VAL A 174 -6.77 3.47 -12.31
C VAL A 174 -7.62 4.04 -11.18
N PHE A 175 -8.74 3.38 -10.84
CA PHE A 175 -9.64 3.80 -9.76
C PHE A 175 -8.93 3.83 -8.40
N VAL A 176 -8.21 2.77 -8.04
CA VAL A 176 -7.44 2.67 -6.81
C VAL A 176 -6.40 3.79 -6.73
N ASN A 177 -5.67 4.04 -7.82
CA ASN A 177 -4.69 5.13 -7.88
C ASN A 177 -5.34 6.51 -7.72
N LEU A 178 -6.49 6.75 -8.34
CA LEU A 178 -7.22 8.01 -8.23
C LEU A 178 -7.64 8.28 -6.79
N VAL A 179 -8.31 7.32 -6.14
CA VAL A 179 -8.79 7.46 -4.75
C VAL A 179 -7.62 7.63 -3.78
N ARG A 180 -6.58 6.81 -3.92
CA ARG A 180 -5.37 6.87 -3.11
C ARG A 180 -4.67 8.21 -3.22
N SER A 181 -4.48 8.73 -4.44
CA SER A 181 -3.79 9.99 -4.68
C SER A 181 -4.62 11.18 -4.18
N THR A 182 -5.94 11.13 -4.33
CA THR A 182 -6.84 12.14 -3.77
C THR A 182 -6.76 12.17 -2.25
N TRP A 183 -6.81 11.01 -1.61
CA TRP A 183 -6.67 10.90 -0.15
C TRP A 183 -5.30 11.37 0.33
N GLY A 184 -4.22 10.98 -0.36
CA GLY A 184 -2.86 11.40 -0.05
C GLY A 184 -2.65 12.90 -0.23
N PHE A 185 -3.32 13.52 -1.19
CA PHE A 185 -3.29 14.98 -1.36
C PHE A 185 -3.98 15.71 -0.20
N ILE A 186 -5.11 15.23 0.26
CA ILE A 186 -5.88 15.83 1.36
C ILE A 186 -5.15 15.67 2.72
N GLY A 187 -4.44 14.57 2.92
CA GLY A 187 -3.81 14.21 4.20
C GLY A 187 -2.98 15.32 4.87
N PRO A 188 -2.03 15.98 4.18
CA PRO A 188 -1.18 17.02 4.77
C PRO A 188 -1.90 18.30 5.18
N PHE A 189 -3.17 18.48 4.86
CA PHE A 189 -3.93 19.71 5.16
C PHE A 189 -4.76 19.65 6.45
N TRP A 190 -4.70 18.55 7.22
CA TRP A 190 -5.49 18.36 8.45
C TRP A 190 -4.68 17.77 9.61
#